data_b6ba43169d82204152b13e8e087fa4ba
#
_entry.id   b6ba43169d82204152b13e8e087fa4ba
#
_cell.length_a   1.000
_cell.length_b   1.000
_cell.length_c   1.000
_cell.angle_alpha   90.00
_cell.angle_beta   90.00
_cell.angle_gamma   90.00
#
_symmetry.space_group_name_H-M   'P 1'
#
loop_
_entity.id
_entity.type
_entity.pdbx_description
1 polymer ?
#
loop_
_entity_poly.entity_id
_entity_poly.type
_entity_poly.pdbx_seq_one_letter_code
_entity_poly.pdbx_strand_id
1 'polypeptide(L)'
;MSVKDLSPLEFSRRPAVLTAVINPRSPTSVLSYMCGCDINHPKDRKSLYYDETVEPLLGIWFRSGTALDNICKPFASVIRELKADPQTLVEDEWFTIEGQVARVLLADQLSRSCFRGTAEAFSFDYIGRELVRDLVTKEKVERTLKLPPALLYLLPWALAHSEDICDLISACEIINMAIGAYPNFNLFEGRNKKAVDQHRQVLEKFGRYPQRNLEFGRANTPEEETWLNDKENLPIWAGGNLSFDQKIK
;
A
#
# COMPACT_ATOMS: atom_id res chain seq x y z
N MET A 1 18.85 -16.81 -9.36
CA MET A 1 19.51 -15.49 -9.49
C MET A 1 18.80 -14.55 -8.54
N SER A 2 19.50 -13.86 -7.65
CA SER A 2 18.90 -12.83 -6.80
C SER A 2 18.36 -11.72 -7.71
N VAL A 3 17.07 -11.45 -7.65
CA VAL A 3 16.47 -10.31 -8.34
C VAL A 3 17.10 -9.05 -7.75
N LYS A 4 17.72 -8.22 -8.60
CA LYS A 4 18.38 -6.99 -8.15
C LYS A 4 17.29 -6.01 -7.69
N ASP A 5 17.35 -5.55 -6.45
CA ASP A 5 16.45 -4.54 -5.93
C ASP A 5 16.51 -3.27 -6.81
N LEU A 6 15.34 -2.77 -7.19
CA LEU A 6 15.21 -1.52 -7.91
C LEU A 6 15.52 -0.36 -6.96
N SER A 7 16.50 0.46 -7.31
CA SER A 7 16.83 1.64 -6.51
C SER A 7 15.78 2.75 -6.68
N PRO A 8 15.52 3.58 -5.66
CA PRO A 8 14.64 4.75 -5.78
C PRO A 8 15.05 5.71 -6.90
N LEU A 9 16.35 5.85 -7.17
CA LEU A 9 16.85 6.70 -8.24
C LEU A 9 16.52 6.13 -9.63
N GLU A 10 16.69 4.83 -9.84
CA GLU A 10 16.32 4.17 -11.10
C GLU A 10 14.80 4.23 -11.31
N PHE A 11 14.02 4.01 -10.25
CA PHE A 11 12.57 4.13 -10.30
C PHE A 11 12.13 5.54 -10.69
N SER A 12 12.64 6.57 -10.01
CA SER A 12 12.26 7.97 -10.24
C SER A 12 12.57 8.47 -11.66
N ARG A 13 13.51 7.81 -12.36
CA ARG A 13 13.90 8.15 -13.75
C ARG A 13 13.11 7.40 -14.82
N ARG A 14 12.21 6.50 -14.43
CA ARG A 14 11.38 5.78 -15.41
C ARG A 14 10.44 6.75 -16.13
N PRO A 15 10.30 6.64 -17.47
CA PRO A 15 9.43 7.56 -18.24
C PRO A 15 7.99 7.60 -17.71
N ALA A 16 7.42 6.45 -17.35
CA ALA A 16 6.06 6.37 -16.81
C ALA A 16 5.92 7.11 -15.48
N VAL A 17 6.93 7.04 -14.59
CA VAL A 17 6.96 7.77 -13.31
C VAL A 17 7.03 9.28 -13.56
N LEU A 18 7.93 9.72 -14.44
CA LEU A 18 8.08 11.14 -14.81
C LEU A 18 6.80 11.70 -15.43
N THR A 19 6.16 10.97 -16.34
CA THR A 19 4.88 11.36 -16.93
C THR A 19 3.77 11.46 -15.88
N ALA A 20 3.71 10.51 -14.98
CA ALA A 20 2.69 10.46 -13.93
C ALA A 20 2.77 11.66 -12.96
N VAL A 21 3.97 12.08 -12.57
CA VAL A 21 4.16 13.24 -11.67
C VAL A 21 3.91 14.59 -12.33
N ILE A 22 4.04 14.67 -13.66
CA ILE A 22 3.67 15.87 -14.43
C ILE A 22 2.14 16.03 -14.52
N ASN A 23 1.42 14.92 -14.63
CA ASN A 23 -0.04 14.92 -14.72
C ASN A 23 -0.65 13.98 -13.66
N PRO A 24 -0.61 14.35 -12.37
CA PRO A 24 -0.96 13.44 -11.27
C PRO A 24 -2.47 13.18 -11.14
N ARG A 25 -3.33 14.00 -11.79
CA ARG A 25 -4.79 13.97 -11.62
C ARG A 25 -5.46 13.03 -12.61
N SER A 26 -5.00 11.77 -12.68
CA SER A 26 -5.71 10.70 -13.39
C SER A 26 -5.46 9.35 -12.72
N PRO A 27 -6.41 8.39 -12.76
CA PRO A 27 -6.19 7.02 -12.27
C PRO A 27 -4.99 6.35 -12.95
N THR A 28 -4.84 6.51 -14.26
CA THR A 28 -3.72 5.99 -15.04
C THR A 28 -2.37 6.49 -14.49
N SER A 29 -2.27 7.78 -14.17
CA SER A 29 -1.03 8.34 -13.61
C SER A 29 -0.69 7.74 -12.24
N VAL A 30 -1.69 7.60 -11.36
CA VAL A 30 -1.49 6.98 -10.05
C VAL A 30 -1.01 5.53 -10.19
N LEU A 31 -1.68 4.74 -11.03
CA LEU A 31 -1.32 3.33 -11.26
C LEU A 31 0.04 3.20 -11.93
N SER A 32 0.34 4.02 -12.94
CA SER A 32 1.63 4.00 -13.65
C SER A 32 2.78 4.43 -12.73
N TYR A 33 2.56 5.42 -11.85
CA TYR A 33 3.53 5.78 -10.82
C TYR A 33 3.81 4.59 -9.90
N MET A 34 2.79 3.97 -9.35
CA MET A 34 2.95 2.86 -8.41
C MET A 34 3.64 1.66 -9.06
N CYS A 35 3.27 1.32 -10.29
CA CYS A 35 3.85 0.18 -11.02
C CYS A 35 5.21 0.51 -11.68
N GLY A 36 5.58 1.78 -11.78
CA GLY A 36 6.80 2.23 -12.46
C GLY A 36 6.82 1.90 -13.97
N CYS A 37 5.64 1.72 -14.59
CA CYS A 37 5.47 1.39 -16.00
C CYS A 37 4.18 2.00 -16.55
N ASP A 38 4.01 2.07 -17.86
CA ASP A 38 2.78 2.55 -18.47
C ASP A 38 1.68 1.48 -18.35
N ILE A 39 0.72 1.72 -17.45
CA ILE A 39 -0.37 0.77 -17.19
C ILE A 39 -1.26 0.52 -18.40
N ASN A 40 -1.31 1.44 -19.37
CA ASN A 40 -2.08 1.33 -20.59
C ASN A 40 -1.33 0.60 -21.72
N HIS A 41 -0.01 0.48 -21.60
CA HIS A 41 0.80 -0.24 -22.59
C HIS A 41 0.65 -1.76 -22.38
N PRO A 42 0.15 -2.53 -23.37
CA PRO A 42 -0.21 -3.95 -23.17
C PRO A 42 0.94 -4.83 -22.65
N LYS A 43 2.16 -4.59 -23.12
CA LYS A 43 3.35 -5.35 -22.71
C LYS A 43 3.73 -5.05 -21.27
N ASP A 44 3.70 -3.78 -20.87
CA ASP A 44 4.01 -3.35 -19.50
C ASP A 44 2.96 -3.88 -18.54
N ARG A 45 1.68 -3.73 -18.89
CA ARG A 45 0.58 -4.28 -18.10
C ARG A 45 0.69 -5.79 -17.90
N LYS A 46 1.05 -6.53 -18.96
CA LYS A 46 1.27 -7.98 -18.88
C LYS A 46 2.41 -8.34 -17.92
N SER A 47 3.44 -7.52 -17.81
CA SER A 47 4.56 -7.77 -16.89
C SER A 47 4.14 -7.77 -15.43
N LEU A 48 3.06 -7.09 -15.06
CA LEU A 48 2.53 -7.00 -13.70
C LEU A 48 1.87 -8.30 -13.20
N TYR A 49 1.83 -9.35 -14.03
CA TYR A 49 1.38 -10.69 -13.68
C TYR A 49 2.51 -11.61 -13.18
N TYR A 50 3.75 -11.13 -13.14
CA TYR A 50 4.92 -11.95 -12.82
C TYR A 50 5.66 -11.45 -11.59
N ASP A 51 6.02 -12.37 -10.69
CA ASP A 51 6.75 -12.08 -9.45
C ASP A 51 8.05 -11.29 -9.70
N GLU A 52 8.83 -11.68 -10.72
CA GLU A 52 10.11 -11.05 -11.06
C GLU A 52 9.99 -9.58 -11.49
N THR A 53 8.82 -9.15 -11.92
CA THR A 53 8.54 -7.73 -12.20
C THR A 53 8.14 -6.98 -10.93
N VAL A 54 7.38 -7.63 -10.04
CA VAL A 54 6.79 -7.00 -8.87
C VAL A 54 7.73 -7.01 -7.66
N GLU A 55 8.52 -8.07 -7.50
CA GLU A 55 9.43 -8.19 -6.35
C GLU A 55 10.38 -6.99 -6.17
N PRO A 56 11.01 -6.43 -7.24
CA PRO A 56 11.81 -5.21 -7.12
C PRO A 56 11.02 -3.98 -6.68
N LEU A 57 9.71 -3.92 -6.99
CA LEU A 57 8.83 -2.82 -6.60
C LEU A 57 8.50 -2.85 -5.10
N LEU A 58 8.60 -4.00 -4.42
CA LEU A 58 8.39 -4.07 -2.97
C LEU A 58 9.40 -3.19 -2.21
N GLY A 59 10.63 -3.08 -2.72
CA GLY A 59 11.63 -2.14 -2.20
C GLY A 59 11.19 -0.69 -2.33
N ILE A 60 10.58 -0.35 -3.46
CA ILE A 60 10.05 0.99 -3.74
C ILE A 60 8.84 1.29 -2.85
N TRP A 61 7.88 0.38 -2.76
CA TRP A 61 6.63 0.60 -2.02
C TRP A 61 6.82 0.67 -0.51
N PHE A 62 7.70 -0.18 0.05
CA PHE A 62 7.73 -0.39 1.50
C PHE A 62 9.09 -0.10 2.16
N ARG A 63 10.16 0.12 1.40
CA ARG A 63 11.52 0.28 1.93
C ARG A 63 12.27 1.50 1.40
N SER A 64 11.64 2.31 0.54
CA SER A 64 12.30 3.51 -0.03
C SER A 64 12.55 4.61 1.00
N GLY A 65 11.95 4.54 2.18
CA GLY A 65 12.03 5.58 3.20
C GLY A 65 11.60 6.93 2.63
N THR A 66 12.43 7.96 2.82
CA THR A 66 12.16 9.32 2.34
C THR A 66 12.61 9.57 0.89
N ALA A 67 13.25 8.58 0.24
CA ALA A 67 13.88 8.78 -1.08
C ALA A 67 12.92 9.20 -2.20
N LEU A 68 11.64 8.85 -2.08
CA LEU A 68 10.60 9.18 -3.07
C LEU A 68 9.66 10.31 -2.63
N ASP A 69 9.78 10.83 -1.42
CA ASP A 69 8.84 11.82 -0.87
C ASP A 69 8.75 13.09 -1.73
N ASN A 70 9.88 13.56 -2.28
CA ASN A 70 9.89 14.72 -3.16
C ASN A 70 9.27 14.43 -4.54
N ILE A 71 9.43 13.22 -5.04
CA ILE A 71 8.91 12.79 -6.34
C ILE A 71 7.38 12.66 -6.31
N CYS A 72 6.81 12.15 -5.20
CA CYS A 72 5.36 11.95 -5.09
C CYS A 72 4.59 13.23 -4.69
N LYS A 73 5.26 14.33 -4.27
CA LYS A 73 4.60 15.58 -3.87
C LYS A 73 3.52 16.12 -4.82
N PRO A 74 3.63 15.98 -6.16
CA PRO A 74 2.56 16.41 -7.06
C PRO A 74 1.21 15.74 -6.79
N PHE A 75 1.19 14.52 -6.20
CA PHE A 75 -0.06 13.84 -5.83
C PHE A 75 -0.72 14.43 -4.58
N ALA A 76 -0.04 15.26 -3.78
CA ALA A 76 -0.57 15.76 -2.51
C ALA A 76 -1.88 16.55 -2.67
N SER A 77 -2.04 17.34 -3.74
CA SER A 77 -3.29 18.06 -4.03
C SER A 77 -4.42 17.08 -4.33
N VAL A 78 -4.15 16.06 -5.17
CA VAL A 78 -5.15 15.05 -5.56
C VAL A 78 -5.58 14.21 -4.35
N ILE A 79 -4.64 13.87 -3.44
CA ILE A 79 -4.97 13.18 -2.19
C ILE A 79 -5.92 14.01 -1.33
N ARG A 80 -5.68 15.31 -1.21
CA ARG A 80 -6.56 16.20 -0.44
C ARG A 80 -7.96 16.33 -1.06
N GLU A 81 -8.07 16.25 -2.39
CA GLU A 81 -9.36 16.21 -3.08
C GLU A 81 -10.21 15.01 -2.66
N LEU A 82 -9.62 13.85 -2.33
CA LEU A 82 -10.35 12.69 -1.81
C LEU A 82 -11.16 13.00 -0.54
N LYS A 83 -10.69 13.97 0.27
CA LYS A 83 -11.29 14.32 1.56
C LYS A 83 -12.16 15.57 1.51
N ALA A 84 -11.84 16.49 0.62
CA ALA A 84 -12.48 17.81 0.58
C ALA A 84 -13.93 17.76 0.09
N ASP A 85 -14.21 16.97 -0.93
CA ASP A 85 -15.55 16.75 -1.48
C ASP A 85 -15.54 15.42 -2.27
N PRO A 86 -16.49 14.49 -2.00
CA PRO A 86 -16.65 13.29 -2.82
C PRO A 86 -16.89 13.57 -4.31
N GLN A 87 -17.26 14.82 -4.67
CA GLN A 87 -17.50 15.24 -6.05
C GLN A 87 -16.28 15.82 -6.78
N THR A 88 -15.12 15.94 -6.15
CA THR A 88 -13.95 16.54 -6.80
C THR A 88 -13.22 15.64 -7.81
N LEU A 89 -13.36 14.33 -7.72
CA LEU A 89 -12.87 13.36 -8.70
C LEU A 89 -14.08 12.73 -9.40
N VAL A 90 -14.77 13.53 -10.21
CA VAL A 90 -16.07 13.20 -10.83
C VAL A 90 -15.96 12.59 -12.22
N GLU A 91 -14.78 12.60 -12.82
CA GLU A 91 -14.57 12.02 -14.14
C GLU A 91 -14.84 10.50 -14.09
N ASP A 92 -15.56 9.96 -15.08
CA ASP A 92 -16.00 8.56 -15.14
C ASP A 92 -14.88 7.55 -14.89
N GLU A 93 -13.65 7.88 -15.28
CA GLU A 93 -12.48 7.02 -15.10
C GLU A 93 -12.20 6.70 -13.62
N TRP A 94 -12.52 7.60 -12.67
CA TRP A 94 -12.34 7.38 -11.23
C TRP A 94 -13.34 6.39 -10.63
N PHE A 95 -14.45 6.11 -11.33
CA PHE A 95 -15.48 5.16 -10.89
C PHE A 95 -15.30 3.76 -11.49
N THR A 96 -14.34 3.58 -12.39
CA THR A 96 -13.93 2.24 -12.85
C THR A 96 -13.29 1.46 -11.71
N ILE A 97 -13.16 0.13 -11.83
CA ILE A 97 -12.44 -0.68 -10.85
C ILE A 97 -11.00 -0.16 -10.67
N GLU A 98 -10.30 0.12 -11.76
CA GLU A 98 -8.93 0.67 -11.70
C GLU A 98 -8.88 2.08 -11.10
N GLY A 99 -9.88 2.91 -11.39
CA GLY A 99 -10.01 4.23 -10.78
C GLY A 99 -10.20 4.16 -9.26
N GLN A 100 -10.99 3.21 -8.79
CA GLN A 100 -11.16 2.97 -7.35
C GLN A 100 -9.87 2.44 -6.71
N VAL A 101 -9.12 1.56 -7.39
CA VAL A 101 -7.78 1.14 -6.93
C VAL A 101 -6.83 2.34 -6.86
N ALA A 102 -6.83 3.22 -7.85
CA ALA A 102 -6.02 4.43 -7.81
C ALA A 102 -6.37 5.33 -6.61
N ARG A 103 -7.66 5.47 -6.26
CA ARG A 103 -8.09 6.18 -5.04
C ARG A 103 -7.60 5.50 -3.76
N VAL A 104 -7.62 4.16 -3.69
CA VAL A 104 -7.03 3.41 -2.55
C VAL A 104 -5.55 3.74 -2.42
N LEU A 105 -4.80 3.72 -3.52
CA LEU A 105 -3.36 3.98 -3.52
C LEU A 105 -3.03 5.43 -3.15
N LEU A 106 -3.84 6.40 -3.58
CA LEU A 106 -3.74 7.79 -3.11
C LEU A 106 -3.96 7.88 -1.60
N ALA A 107 -5.03 7.27 -1.10
CA ALA A 107 -5.43 7.36 0.30
C ALA A 107 -4.46 6.63 1.25
N ASP A 108 -3.92 5.47 0.84
CA ASP A 108 -3.13 4.62 1.73
C ASP A 108 -1.62 4.71 1.46
N GLN A 109 -1.16 4.57 0.22
CA GLN A 109 0.27 4.47 -0.09
C GLN A 109 0.92 5.84 -0.31
N LEU A 110 0.34 6.67 -1.20
CA LEU A 110 0.93 7.95 -1.56
C LEU A 110 0.78 9.00 -0.44
N SER A 111 -0.31 8.94 0.35
CA SER A 111 -0.49 9.81 1.52
C SER A 111 0.67 9.69 2.51
N ARG A 112 1.17 8.46 2.72
CA ARG A 112 2.29 8.20 3.65
C ARG A 112 3.60 8.83 3.18
N SER A 113 3.84 8.89 1.89
CA SER A 113 5.04 9.55 1.33
C SER A 113 4.87 11.06 1.20
N CYS A 114 3.68 11.52 0.76
CA CYS A 114 3.42 12.96 0.57
C CYS A 114 3.38 13.74 1.89
N PHE A 115 2.90 13.11 2.97
CA PHE A 115 2.67 13.76 4.28
C PHE A 115 3.48 13.10 5.41
N ARG A 116 4.58 12.45 5.10
CA ARG A 116 5.41 11.73 6.06
C ARG A 116 5.77 12.59 7.27
N GLY A 117 5.71 11.97 8.47
CA GLY A 117 6.01 12.61 9.75
C GLY A 117 4.92 13.55 10.25
N THR A 118 3.72 13.47 9.70
CA THR A 118 2.57 14.24 10.13
C THR A 118 1.34 13.35 10.29
N ALA A 119 0.39 13.73 11.13
CA ALA A 119 -0.90 13.04 11.27
C ALA A 119 -1.71 13.05 9.95
N GLU A 120 -1.44 13.99 9.02
CA GLU A 120 -2.09 14.05 7.72
C GLU A 120 -1.83 12.77 6.91
N ALA A 121 -0.65 12.14 7.05
CA ALA A 121 -0.29 10.89 6.38
C ALA A 121 -1.30 9.75 6.61
N PHE A 122 -1.96 9.74 7.76
CA PHE A 122 -2.93 8.72 8.17
C PHE A 122 -4.39 9.19 8.08
N SER A 123 -4.61 10.47 7.81
CA SER A 123 -5.95 11.08 7.83
C SER A 123 -6.86 10.61 6.70
N PHE A 124 -6.33 9.87 5.72
CA PHE A 124 -7.04 9.31 4.57
C PHE A 124 -7.29 7.80 4.70
N ASP A 125 -6.78 7.14 5.74
CA ASP A 125 -6.87 5.68 5.92
C ASP A 125 -8.31 5.17 5.86
N TYR A 126 -9.28 5.90 6.43
CA TYR A 126 -10.68 5.51 6.39
C TYR A 126 -11.24 5.47 4.96
N ILE A 127 -10.80 6.37 4.07
CA ILE A 127 -11.22 6.40 2.66
C ILE A 127 -10.69 5.15 1.94
N GLY A 128 -9.41 4.83 2.14
CA GLY A 128 -8.80 3.63 1.57
C GLY A 128 -9.53 2.36 2.00
N ARG A 129 -9.88 2.24 3.28
CA ARG A 129 -10.64 1.10 3.82
C ARG A 129 -12.02 0.95 3.18
N GLU A 130 -12.80 2.03 3.14
CA GLU A 130 -14.15 2.00 2.54
C GLU A 130 -14.09 1.62 1.06
N LEU A 131 -13.13 2.16 0.31
CA LEU A 131 -12.94 1.81 -1.10
C LEU A 131 -12.56 0.33 -1.29
N VAL A 132 -11.70 -0.22 -0.43
CA VAL A 132 -11.36 -1.65 -0.51
C VAL A 132 -12.57 -2.52 -0.18
N ARG A 133 -13.35 -2.17 0.84
CA ARG A 133 -14.59 -2.89 1.19
C ARG A 133 -15.59 -2.88 0.03
N ASP A 134 -15.72 -1.73 -0.67
CA ASP A 134 -16.58 -1.61 -1.85
C ASP A 134 -16.06 -2.45 -3.05
N LEU A 135 -14.75 -2.50 -3.27
CA LEU A 135 -14.12 -3.29 -4.33
C LEU A 135 -14.31 -4.82 -4.16
N VAL A 136 -14.52 -5.30 -2.94
CA VAL A 136 -14.70 -6.73 -2.63
C VAL A 136 -16.15 -7.11 -2.35
N THR A 137 -17.11 -6.23 -2.60
CA THR A 137 -18.54 -6.58 -2.57
C THR A 137 -18.86 -7.65 -3.61
N LYS A 138 -19.97 -8.38 -3.41
CA LYS A 138 -20.43 -9.46 -4.32
C LYS A 138 -20.54 -9.00 -5.78
N GLU A 139 -20.91 -7.73 -5.99
CA GLU A 139 -21.11 -7.15 -7.31
C GLU A 139 -19.80 -6.80 -8.02
N LYS A 140 -18.72 -6.55 -7.26
CA LYS A 140 -17.45 -6.04 -7.80
C LYS A 140 -16.30 -7.03 -7.71
N VAL A 141 -16.30 -7.96 -6.75
CA VAL A 141 -15.16 -8.83 -6.44
C VAL A 141 -14.65 -9.61 -7.65
N GLU A 142 -15.54 -10.15 -8.47
CA GLU A 142 -15.14 -10.90 -9.67
C GLU A 142 -14.35 -10.02 -10.67
N ARG A 143 -14.75 -8.77 -10.80
CA ARG A 143 -14.06 -7.79 -11.67
C ARG A 143 -12.74 -7.33 -11.04
N THR A 144 -12.74 -7.13 -9.74
CA THR A 144 -11.54 -6.76 -8.97
C THR A 144 -10.47 -7.85 -9.07
N LEU A 145 -10.84 -9.12 -8.94
CA LEU A 145 -9.92 -10.25 -9.05
C LEU A 145 -9.35 -10.45 -10.48
N LYS A 146 -9.88 -9.77 -11.50
CA LYS A 146 -9.29 -9.75 -12.85
C LYS A 146 -8.18 -8.72 -13.04
N LEU A 147 -7.93 -7.87 -12.06
CA LEU A 147 -6.81 -6.93 -12.08
C LEU A 147 -5.45 -7.66 -12.10
N PRO A 148 -4.40 -7.03 -12.63
CA PRO A 148 -3.05 -7.57 -12.47
C PRO A 148 -2.71 -7.86 -11.00
N PRO A 149 -2.07 -9.00 -10.69
CA PRO A 149 -1.69 -9.37 -9.31
C PRO A 149 -0.91 -8.29 -8.57
N ALA A 150 -0.07 -7.51 -9.28
CA ALA A 150 0.63 -6.36 -8.70
C ALA A 150 -0.31 -5.33 -8.04
N LEU A 151 -1.46 -5.06 -8.66
CA LEU A 151 -2.46 -4.14 -8.12
C LEU A 151 -3.25 -4.77 -6.98
N LEU A 152 -3.62 -6.05 -7.12
CA LEU A 152 -4.28 -6.80 -6.04
C LEU A 152 -3.40 -6.90 -4.79
N TYR A 153 -2.08 -7.00 -4.96
CA TYR A 153 -1.11 -7.05 -3.87
C TYR A 153 -1.17 -5.81 -2.96
N LEU A 154 -1.54 -4.66 -3.52
CA LEU A 154 -1.57 -3.39 -2.79
C LEU A 154 -2.89 -3.15 -2.03
N LEU A 155 -4.01 -3.80 -2.41
CA LEU A 155 -5.32 -3.55 -1.81
C LEU A 155 -5.41 -3.90 -0.32
N PRO A 156 -4.93 -5.08 0.14
CA PRO A 156 -5.07 -5.48 1.54
C PRO A 156 -4.38 -4.52 2.52
N TRP A 157 -3.41 -3.74 2.05
CA TRP A 157 -2.65 -2.81 2.92
C TRP A 157 -3.51 -1.71 3.51
N ALA A 158 -4.49 -1.19 2.77
CA ALA A 158 -5.41 -0.18 3.30
C ALA A 158 -6.19 -0.70 4.52
N LEU A 159 -6.49 -2.00 4.57
CA LEU A 159 -7.11 -2.65 5.73
C LEU A 159 -6.07 -3.02 6.80
N ALA A 160 -4.89 -3.53 6.40
CA ALA A 160 -3.83 -3.90 7.33
C ALA A 160 -3.26 -2.70 8.12
N HIS A 161 -3.38 -1.51 7.58
CA HIS A 161 -3.02 -0.28 8.26
C HIS A 161 -4.07 0.24 9.26
N SER A 162 -5.23 -0.39 9.34
CA SER A 162 -6.24 -0.11 10.36
C SER A 162 -5.79 -0.61 11.74
N GLU A 163 -6.27 0.06 12.79
CA GLU A 163 -6.13 -0.43 14.18
C GLU A 163 -7.37 -1.24 14.63
N ASP A 164 -8.16 -1.76 13.67
CA ASP A 164 -9.28 -2.67 13.89
C ASP A 164 -8.93 -4.08 13.42
N ILE A 165 -9.00 -5.04 14.34
CA ILE A 165 -8.68 -6.44 14.05
C ILE A 165 -9.59 -7.05 12.97
N CYS A 166 -10.84 -6.58 12.84
CA CYS A 166 -11.77 -7.04 11.80
C CYS A 166 -11.27 -6.65 10.40
N ASP A 167 -10.62 -5.50 10.26
CA ASP A 167 -10.02 -5.09 8.98
C ASP A 167 -8.86 -6.00 8.59
N LEU A 168 -8.05 -6.46 9.55
CA LEU A 168 -6.97 -7.39 9.26
C LEU A 168 -7.49 -8.78 8.87
N ILE A 169 -8.59 -9.23 9.47
CA ILE A 169 -9.27 -10.46 9.04
C ILE A 169 -9.70 -10.32 7.58
N SER A 170 -10.35 -9.21 7.23
CA SER A 170 -10.79 -8.93 5.86
C SER A 170 -9.60 -8.81 4.90
N ALA A 171 -8.47 -8.23 5.33
CA ALA A 171 -7.24 -8.21 4.53
C ALA A 171 -6.74 -9.63 4.20
N CYS A 172 -6.75 -10.54 5.19
CA CYS A 172 -6.39 -11.95 4.97
C CYS A 172 -7.35 -12.65 4.00
N GLU A 173 -8.66 -12.37 4.06
CA GLU A 173 -9.65 -12.92 3.13
C GLU A 173 -9.38 -12.46 1.69
N ILE A 174 -9.07 -11.18 1.48
CA ILE A 174 -8.71 -10.64 0.16
C ILE A 174 -7.44 -11.31 -0.38
N ILE A 175 -6.42 -11.50 0.46
CA ILE A 175 -5.20 -12.20 0.07
C ILE A 175 -5.51 -13.65 -0.34
N ASN A 176 -6.34 -14.36 0.41
CA ASN A 176 -6.73 -15.73 0.07
C ASN A 176 -7.51 -15.81 -1.26
N MET A 177 -8.39 -14.85 -1.53
CA MET A 177 -9.07 -14.74 -2.83
C MET A 177 -8.08 -14.47 -3.97
N ALA A 178 -7.10 -13.61 -3.75
CA ALA A 178 -6.05 -13.30 -4.74
C ALA A 178 -5.15 -14.53 -5.01
N ILE A 179 -4.78 -15.31 -3.98
CA ILE A 179 -4.07 -16.59 -4.13
C ILE A 179 -4.89 -17.55 -4.99
N GLY A 180 -6.20 -17.67 -4.73
CA GLY A 180 -7.09 -18.51 -5.52
C GLY A 180 -7.18 -18.08 -7.00
N ALA A 181 -7.18 -16.78 -7.26
CA ALA A 181 -7.22 -16.23 -8.62
C ALA A 181 -5.87 -16.34 -9.35
N TYR A 182 -4.75 -16.26 -8.62
CA TYR A 182 -3.40 -16.25 -9.17
C TYR A 182 -2.45 -17.18 -8.39
N PRO A 183 -2.64 -18.52 -8.48
CA PRO A 183 -1.89 -19.50 -7.68
C PRO A 183 -0.39 -19.53 -7.99
N ASN A 184 0.04 -19.00 -9.13
CA ASN A 184 1.45 -18.92 -9.53
C ASN A 184 2.13 -17.59 -9.15
N PHE A 185 1.40 -16.66 -8.51
CA PHE A 185 1.96 -15.41 -8.01
C PHE A 185 2.31 -15.58 -6.53
N ASN A 186 3.57 -15.96 -6.27
CA ASN A 186 4.02 -16.41 -4.95
C ASN A 186 4.13 -15.28 -3.91
N LEU A 187 4.17 -14.03 -4.34
CA LEU A 187 4.29 -12.89 -3.44
C LEU A 187 3.10 -12.71 -2.50
N PHE A 188 1.90 -13.20 -2.86
CA PHE A 188 0.74 -13.14 -1.97
C PHE A 188 0.98 -13.97 -0.70
N GLU A 189 1.39 -15.22 -0.82
CA GLU A 189 1.62 -16.09 0.33
C GLU A 189 2.99 -15.82 0.97
N GLY A 190 4.02 -15.67 0.14
CA GLY A 190 5.39 -15.51 0.59
C GLY A 190 5.69 -14.18 1.30
N ARG A 191 4.96 -13.11 0.98
CA ARG A 191 5.22 -11.76 1.50
C ARG A 191 3.99 -11.10 2.10
N ASN A 192 2.90 -10.98 1.34
CA ASN A 192 1.72 -10.19 1.73
C ASN A 192 1.06 -10.76 2.98
N LYS A 193 0.74 -12.05 2.97
CA LYS A 193 0.12 -12.75 4.10
C LYS A 193 0.96 -12.68 5.37
N LYS A 194 2.26 -12.93 5.26
CA LYS A 194 3.18 -12.86 6.42
C LYS A 194 3.25 -11.47 7.02
N ALA A 195 3.28 -10.44 6.18
CA ALA A 195 3.32 -9.07 6.66
C ALA A 195 2.01 -8.66 7.34
N VAL A 196 0.84 -9.05 6.80
CA VAL A 196 -0.46 -8.81 7.44
C VAL A 196 -0.58 -9.59 8.76
N ASP A 197 -0.10 -10.83 8.81
CA ASP A 197 -0.05 -11.60 10.06
C ASP A 197 0.82 -10.92 11.12
N GLN A 198 1.94 -10.30 10.73
CA GLN A 198 2.80 -9.55 11.66
C GLN A 198 2.10 -8.29 12.19
N HIS A 199 1.36 -7.57 11.33
CA HIS A 199 0.51 -6.44 11.77
C HIS A 199 -0.56 -6.91 12.77
N ARG A 200 -1.19 -8.05 12.51
CA ARG A 200 -2.18 -8.65 13.41
C ARG A 200 -1.59 -8.95 14.79
N GLN A 201 -0.39 -9.54 14.86
CA GLN A 201 0.28 -9.82 16.13
C GLN A 201 0.51 -8.55 16.97
N VAL A 202 0.86 -7.42 16.32
CA VAL A 202 1.01 -6.12 17.02
C VAL A 202 -0.34 -5.64 17.57
N LEU A 203 -1.42 -5.73 16.78
CA LEU A 203 -2.75 -5.34 17.27
C LEU A 203 -3.27 -6.25 18.35
N GLU A 204 -3.05 -7.56 18.27
CA GLU A 204 -3.42 -8.51 19.31
C GLU A 204 -2.68 -8.21 20.63
N LYS A 205 -1.43 -7.75 20.53
CA LYS A 205 -0.61 -7.44 21.71
C LYS A 205 -0.94 -6.08 22.34
N PHE A 206 -1.08 -5.03 21.54
CA PHE A 206 -1.18 -3.63 22.02
C PHE A 206 -2.55 -2.99 21.80
N GLY A 207 -3.43 -3.60 21.00
CA GLY A 207 -4.71 -3.01 20.59
C GLY A 207 -4.57 -1.80 19.64
N ARG A 208 -3.34 -1.44 19.25
CA ARG A 208 -3.01 -0.31 18.38
C ARG A 208 -1.60 -0.47 17.80
N TYR A 209 -1.20 0.44 16.91
CA TYR A 209 0.16 0.51 16.39
C TYR A 209 1.01 1.52 17.18
N PRO A 210 1.86 1.08 18.14
CA PRO A 210 2.63 1.99 19.00
C PRO A 210 3.55 2.94 18.24
N GLN A 211 4.12 2.53 17.10
CA GLN A 211 5.00 3.38 16.28
C GLN A 211 4.30 4.63 15.72
N ARG A 212 2.96 4.71 15.79
CA ARG A 212 2.16 5.88 15.36
C ARG A 212 1.79 6.80 16.53
N ASN A 213 2.13 6.42 17.76
CA ASN A 213 1.67 7.16 18.94
C ASN A 213 2.09 8.63 18.89
N LEU A 214 3.32 8.92 18.47
CA LEU A 214 3.84 10.29 18.37
C LEU A 214 2.99 11.14 17.42
N GLU A 215 2.71 10.64 16.21
CA GLU A 215 1.94 11.36 15.19
C GLU A 215 0.48 11.57 15.60
N PHE A 216 -0.06 10.68 16.42
CA PHE A 216 -1.42 10.79 16.95
C PHE A 216 -1.49 11.49 18.33
N GLY A 217 -0.38 12.00 18.83
CA GLY A 217 -0.32 12.65 20.16
C GLY A 217 -0.66 11.71 21.32
N ARG A 218 -0.44 10.40 21.16
CA ARG A 218 -0.70 9.37 22.16
C ARG A 218 0.57 9.11 22.98
N ALA A 219 0.43 9.01 24.31
CA ALA A 219 1.52 8.56 25.17
C ALA A 219 1.76 7.05 24.98
N ASN A 220 3.03 6.63 25.02
CA ASN A 220 3.38 5.22 25.09
C ASN A 220 3.10 4.65 26.48
N THR A 221 2.66 3.40 26.54
CA THR A 221 2.76 2.61 27.78
C THR A 221 4.21 2.17 27.99
N PRO A 222 4.60 1.77 29.22
CA PRO A 222 5.95 1.23 29.47
C PRO A 222 6.27 0.00 28.61
N GLU A 223 5.28 -0.84 28.31
CA GLU A 223 5.44 -2.00 27.46
C GLU A 223 5.66 -1.62 25.99
N GLU A 224 4.88 -0.66 25.48
CA GLU A 224 5.06 -0.11 24.13
C GLU A 224 6.42 0.57 23.97
N GLU A 225 6.87 1.32 24.96
CA GLU A 225 8.18 1.96 24.94
C GLU A 225 9.32 0.92 24.91
N THR A 226 9.20 -0.13 25.71
CA THR A 226 10.14 -1.26 25.70
C THR A 226 10.18 -1.91 24.30
N TRP A 227 9.03 -2.17 23.71
CA TRP A 227 8.92 -2.79 22.37
C TRP A 227 9.49 -1.88 21.27
N LEU A 228 9.20 -0.57 21.28
CA LEU A 228 9.72 0.39 20.31
C LEU A 228 11.25 0.54 20.35
N ASN A 229 11.86 0.30 21.50
CA ASN A 229 13.31 0.36 21.71
C ASN A 229 14.04 -0.95 21.38
N ASP A 230 13.35 -2.09 21.34
CA ASP A 230 13.91 -3.40 20.98
C ASP A 230 13.99 -3.58 19.47
N LYS A 231 15.00 -2.96 18.84
CA LYS A 231 15.15 -2.96 17.37
C LYS A 231 15.26 -4.34 16.74
N GLU A 232 15.73 -5.35 17.47
CA GLU A 232 15.86 -6.72 16.97
C GLU A 232 14.49 -7.44 16.89
N ASN A 233 13.54 -7.10 17.76
CA ASN A 233 12.20 -7.66 17.80
C ASN A 233 11.12 -6.70 17.23
N LEU A 234 11.52 -5.48 16.84
CA LEU A 234 10.65 -4.51 16.20
C LEU A 234 10.58 -4.81 14.68
N PRO A 235 9.37 -4.93 14.08
CA PRO A 235 9.24 -5.13 12.65
C PRO A 235 9.91 -4.05 11.80
N ILE A 236 10.38 -4.43 10.61
CA ILE A 236 11.00 -3.50 9.66
C ILE A 236 10.03 -2.34 9.33
N TRP A 237 8.74 -2.64 9.15
CA TRP A 237 7.73 -1.62 8.88
C TRP A 237 7.45 -0.67 10.05
N ALA A 238 7.85 -1.06 11.27
CA ALA A 238 7.80 -0.22 12.48
C ALA A 238 9.15 0.44 12.80
N GLY A 239 10.14 0.33 11.93
CA GLY A 239 11.46 0.94 12.08
C GLY A 239 12.49 0.09 12.82
N GLY A 240 12.29 -1.24 12.86
CA GLY A 240 13.23 -2.21 13.44
C GLY A 240 13.91 -3.13 12.41
N ASN A 241 14.37 -4.29 12.88
CA ASN A 241 15.13 -5.27 12.09
C ASN A 241 14.40 -6.60 11.87
N LEU A 242 13.26 -6.83 12.56
CA LEU A 242 12.51 -8.08 12.50
C LEU A 242 11.87 -8.27 11.11
N SER A 243 12.27 -9.31 10.39
CA SER A 243 11.73 -9.62 9.07
C SER A 243 10.33 -10.26 9.15
N PHE A 244 9.60 -10.28 8.02
CA PHE A 244 8.26 -10.86 7.94
C PHE A 244 8.20 -12.36 8.23
N ASP A 245 9.32 -13.08 8.11
CA ASP A 245 9.42 -14.51 8.39
C ASP A 245 9.59 -14.83 9.89
N GLN A 246 9.75 -13.81 10.72
CA GLN A 246 9.97 -13.93 12.16
C GLN A 246 8.73 -13.48 12.94
N LYS A 247 8.47 -14.15 14.07
CA LYS A 247 7.35 -13.80 14.96
C LYS A 247 7.75 -12.69 15.91
N ILE A 248 6.80 -11.84 16.22
CA ILE A 248 6.89 -10.85 17.30
C ILE A 248 6.93 -11.60 18.63
N LYS A 249 7.88 -11.25 19.51
CA LYS A 249 8.03 -11.82 20.88
C LYS A 249 7.21 -11.05 21.89
#